data_5ccb56a3bbd4eb8424a2bd497259d54f
#
_entry.id   5ccb56a3bbd4eb8424a2bd497259d54f
#
_cell.length_a   1.000
_cell.length_b   1.000
_cell.length_c   1.000
_cell.angle_alpha   90.00
_cell.angle_beta   90.00
_cell.angle_gamma   90.00
#
_symmetry.space_group_name_H-M   'P 1'
#
loop_
_entity.id
_entity.type
_entity.pdbx_description
1 polymer ?
#
loop_
_entity_poly.entity_id
_entity_poly.type
_entity_poly.pdbx_seq_one_letter_code
_entity_poly.pdbx_strand_id
1 'polypeptide(L)'
;AAKSMKRRVNHIPKVEPSIRILIGNAIQIVFIVAAALLTLAGLGIPLGALTVISGAIGLGFAFGMQKVVSNFVSGIVLLSERSIKPQDVIEVGETFGVVESLGLRYTSITTQEGKEFLIPNEKLMTDTVINWSFSNKRVRIHKELRIDYTSDLEEAIAIVIAAAKATERVISWPQPVCLVKDFTDECIVLEMRFWIIDPENGTANVGSNILREVWKRFTENGMSVPLRRKELFIEPDSALKVEISRPKRTPDPAPAPEPEENEPESNTMKQDETKARPPEAD
;
A
#
# COMPACT_ATOMS: atom_id res chain seq x y z
N ALA A 1 53.56 -5.74 2.93
CA ALA A 1 52.45 -5.00 3.61
C ALA A 1 51.08 -5.43 3.07
N ALA A 2 50.79 -5.35 1.75
CA ALA A 2 49.48 -5.68 1.18
C ALA A 2 49.00 -7.11 1.47
N LYS A 3 49.88 -8.14 1.32
CA LYS A 3 49.53 -9.54 1.64
C LYS A 3 49.25 -9.77 3.14
N SER A 4 49.91 -9.06 4.02
CA SER A 4 49.71 -9.15 5.47
C SER A 4 48.37 -8.52 5.89
N MET A 5 47.98 -7.40 5.25
CA MET A 5 46.74 -6.69 5.50
C MET A 5 45.53 -7.49 4.95
N LYS A 6 45.68 -8.08 3.76
CA LYS A 6 44.66 -8.99 3.19
C LYS A 6 44.40 -10.22 4.08
N ARG A 7 45.45 -10.77 4.73
CA ARG A 7 45.31 -11.88 5.70
C ARG A 7 44.59 -11.43 6.99
N ARG A 8 44.75 -10.21 7.49
CA ARG A 8 44.05 -9.69 8.66
C ARG A 8 42.54 -9.47 8.36
N VAL A 9 42.23 -8.92 7.19
CA VAL A 9 40.82 -8.74 6.76
C VAL A 9 40.08 -10.07 6.59
N ASN A 10 40.78 -11.12 6.16
CA ASN A 10 40.21 -12.47 6.02
C ASN A 10 39.86 -13.14 7.36
N HIS A 11 40.32 -12.60 8.51
CA HIS A 11 40.06 -13.17 9.85
C HIS A 11 38.94 -12.46 10.63
N ILE A 12 38.18 -11.54 9.98
CA ILE A 12 37.04 -10.87 10.65
C ILE A 12 35.82 -11.80 10.54
N PRO A 13 35.35 -12.42 11.64
CA PRO A 13 34.36 -13.51 11.58
C PRO A 13 32.92 -13.07 11.28
N LYS A 14 32.62 -11.76 11.20
CA LYS A 14 31.26 -11.22 11.02
C LYS A 14 30.98 -10.64 9.63
N VAL A 15 31.89 -10.76 8.66
CA VAL A 15 31.74 -10.18 7.31
C VAL A 15 31.53 -11.30 6.30
N GLU A 16 30.50 -11.14 5.45
CA GLU A 16 30.23 -12.08 4.36
C GLU A 16 31.44 -12.29 3.44
N PRO A 17 31.65 -13.51 2.94
CA PRO A 17 32.79 -13.85 2.09
C PRO A 17 32.95 -12.92 0.88
N SER A 18 31.87 -12.51 0.26
CA SER A 18 31.83 -11.63 -0.90
C SER A 18 32.38 -10.23 -0.60
N ILE A 19 31.97 -9.64 0.52
CA ILE A 19 32.41 -8.30 0.97
C ILE A 19 33.90 -8.34 1.34
N ARG A 20 34.35 -9.43 1.95
CA ARG A 20 35.77 -9.63 2.32
C ARG A 20 36.67 -9.64 1.10
N ILE A 21 36.27 -10.32 0.01
CA ILE A 21 37.01 -10.35 -1.25
C ILE A 21 37.07 -8.95 -1.87
N LEU A 22 35.95 -8.20 -1.88
CA LEU A 22 35.90 -6.85 -2.41
C LEU A 22 36.82 -5.90 -1.67
N ILE A 23 36.75 -5.89 -0.33
CA ILE A 23 37.63 -5.06 0.51
C ILE A 23 39.10 -5.45 0.28
N GLY A 24 39.42 -6.75 0.25
CA GLY A 24 40.77 -7.24 0.00
C GLY A 24 41.33 -6.79 -1.36
N ASN A 25 40.53 -6.83 -2.39
CA ASN A 25 40.91 -6.38 -3.72
C ASN A 25 41.05 -4.85 -3.79
N ALA A 26 40.13 -4.09 -3.17
CA ALA A 26 40.22 -2.63 -3.10
C ALA A 26 41.54 -2.19 -2.39
N ILE A 27 41.84 -2.78 -1.25
CA ILE A 27 43.10 -2.52 -0.53
C ILE A 27 44.29 -2.86 -1.42
N GLN A 28 44.27 -3.99 -2.11
CA GLN A 28 45.35 -4.40 -3.00
C GLN A 28 45.59 -3.39 -4.14
N ILE A 29 44.52 -2.89 -4.76
CA ILE A 29 44.59 -1.88 -5.83
C ILE A 29 45.21 -0.59 -5.28
N VAL A 30 44.76 -0.11 -4.12
CA VAL A 30 45.32 1.11 -3.48
C VAL A 30 46.81 0.96 -3.23
N PHE A 31 47.26 -0.19 -2.72
CA PHE A 31 48.68 -0.43 -2.48
C PHE A 31 49.51 -0.50 -3.77
N ILE A 32 48.96 -1.11 -4.86
CA ILE A 32 49.65 -1.17 -6.13
C ILE A 32 49.79 0.23 -6.73
N VAL A 33 48.73 1.05 -6.69
CA VAL A 33 48.76 2.44 -7.19
C VAL A 33 49.76 3.27 -6.37
N ALA A 34 49.71 3.18 -5.03
CA ALA A 34 50.62 3.88 -4.17
C ALA A 34 52.11 3.49 -4.43
N ALA A 35 52.38 2.19 -4.60
CA ALA A 35 53.73 1.71 -4.89
C ALA A 35 54.21 2.21 -6.27
N ALA A 36 53.33 2.21 -7.29
CA ALA A 36 53.64 2.73 -8.60
C ALA A 36 54.00 4.24 -8.54
N LEU A 37 53.19 5.05 -7.84
CA LEU A 37 53.44 6.47 -7.66
C LEU A 37 54.76 6.75 -6.93
N LEU A 38 55.06 6.02 -5.86
CA LEU A 38 56.31 6.13 -5.15
C LEU A 38 57.52 5.76 -6.01
N THR A 39 57.40 4.73 -6.84
CA THR A 39 58.45 4.33 -7.77
C THR A 39 58.71 5.42 -8.82
N LEU A 40 57.65 5.98 -9.44
CA LEU A 40 57.75 7.06 -10.41
C LEU A 40 58.38 8.32 -9.78
N ALA A 41 57.99 8.68 -8.56
CA ALA A 41 58.58 9.78 -7.81
C ALA A 41 60.08 9.55 -7.54
N GLY A 42 60.48 8.31 -7.16
CA GLY A 42 61.87 7.93 -6.93
C GLY A 42 62.76 7.98 -8.17
N LEU A 43 62.16 7.81 -9.35
CA LEU A 43 62.82 7.93 -10.66
C LEU A 43 62.92 9.38 -11.16
N GLY A 44 62.45 10.36 -10.36
CA GLY A 44 62.49 11.78 -10.72
C GLY A 44 61.47 12.22 -11.77
N ILE A 45 60.48 11.39 -12.06
CA ILE A 45 59.42 11.72 -13.05
C ILE A 45 58.45 12.75 -12.39
N PRO A 46 58.23 13.90 -13.06
CA PRO A 46 57.34 14.93 -12.54
C PRO A 46 55.90 14.43 -12.48
N LEU A 47 55.34 14.30 -11.26
CA LEU A 47 53.97 13.79 -11.04
C LEU A 47 52.87 14.80 -11.36
N GLY A 48 53.21 16.03 -11.79
CA GLY A 48 52.25 17.12 -12.09
C GLY A 48 51.19 16.73 -13.12
N ALA A 49 51.59 16.09 -14.22
CA ALA A 49 50.64 15.62 -15.22
C ALA A 49 49.69 14.53 -14.69
N LEU A 50 50.18 13.65 -13.82
CA LEU A 50 49.38 12.63 -13.18
C LEU A 50 48.36 13.20 -12.19
N THR A 51 48.66 14.34 -11.59
CA THR A 51 47.75 15.03 -10.66
C THR A 51 46.48 15.50 -11.40
N VAL A 52 46.59 16.05 -12.61
CA VAL A 52 45.46 16.50 -13.42
C VAL A 52 44.60 15.30 -13.80
N ILE A 53 45.21 14.23 -14.29
CA ILE A 53 44.48 13.00 -14.69
C ILE A 53 43.81 12.37 -13.46
N SER A 54 44.51 12.27 -12.33
CA SER A 54 43.95 11.72 -11.10
C SER A 54 42.78 12.57 -10.57
N GLY A 55 42.88 13.90 -10.72
CA GLY A 55 41.79 14.81 -10.37
C GLY A 55 40.55 14.58 -11.22
N ALA A 56 40.72 14.43 -12.54
CA ALA A 56 39.61 14.13 -13.44
C ALA A 56 38.95 12.77 -13.14
N ILE A 57 39.75 11.73 -12.89
CA ILE A 57 39.27 10.40 -12.50
C ILE A 57 38.54 10.49 -11.12
N GLY A 58 39.10 11.23 -10.18
CA GLY A 58 38.50 11.45 -8.86
C GLY A 58 37.16 12.14 -8.94
N LEU A 59 37.03 13.18 -9.76
CA LEU A 59 35.76 13.84 -10.01
C LEU A 59 34.74 12.89 -10.67
N GLY A 60 35.13 12.14 -11.68
CA GLY A 60 34.26 11.15 -12.32
C GLY A 60 33.76 10.09 -11.32
N PHE A 61 34.64 9.61 -10.45
CA PHE A 61 34.30 8.69 -9.37
C PHE A 61 33.35 9.33 -8.35
N ALA A 62 33.60 10.57 -7.95
CA ALA A 62 32.76 11.31 -7.03
C ALA A 62 31.33 11.48 -7.55
N PHE A 63 31.15 11.86 -8.81
CA PHE A 63 29.84 11.92 -9.45
C PHE A 63 29.17 10.55 -9.54
N GLY A 64 29.93 9.50 -9.88
CA GLY A 64 29.40 8.12 -9.94
C GLY A 64 28.92 7.61 -8.56
N MET A 65 29.55 8.03 -7.47
CA MET A 65 29.24 7.63 -6.10
C MET A 65 28.23 8.55 -5.41
N GLN A 66 27.89 9.68 -5.97
CA GLN A 66 27.06 10.73 -5.37
C GLN A 66 25.76 10.16 -4.77
N LYS A 67 25.00 9.37 -5.53
CA LYS A 67 23.73 8.77 -5.06
C LYS A 67 23.94 7.78 -3.91
N VAL A 68 25.03 7.05 -3.92
CA VAL A 68 25.33 6.09 -2.84
C VAL A 68 25.61 6.83 -1.54
N VAL A 69 26.45 7.87 -1.61
CA VAL A 69 26.79 8.73 -0.45
C VAL A 69 25.56 9.48 0.04
N SER A 70 24.77 10.06 -0.87
CA SER A 70 23.52 10.76 -0.53
C SER A 70 22.56 9.86 0.26
N ASN A 71 22.29 8.66 -0.22
CA ASN A 71 21.42 7.71 0.47
C ASN A 71 21.96 7.27 1.84
N PHE A 72 23.27 7.11 1.96
CA PHE A 72 23.91 6.74 3.22
C PHE A 72 23.80 7.88 4.25
N VAL A 73 24.12 9.11 3.84
CA VAL A 73 24.00 10.31 4.70
C VAL A 73 22.54 10.53 5.10
N SER A 74 21.62 10.45 4.15
CA SER A 74 20.17 10.54 4.43
C SER A 74 19.72 9.49 5.44
N GLY A 75 20.20 8.25 5.33
CA GLY A 75 19.90 7.20 6.30
C GLY A 75 20.38 7.52 7.70
N ILE A 76 21.59 8.07 7.86
CA ILE A 76 22.12 8.50 9.16
C ILE A 76 21.25 9.63 9.74
N VAL A 77 20.86 10.62 8.92
CA VAL A 77 20.04 11.75 9.36
C VAL A 77 18.67 11.26 9.82
N LEU A 78 17.99 10.42 9.02
CA LEU A 78 16.68 9.84 9.37
C LEU A 78 16.72 9.09 10.70
N LEU A 79 17.75 8.28 10.92
CA LEU A 79 17.95 7.54 12.17
C LEU A 79 18.25 8.45 13.36
N SER A 80 18.99 9.55 13.14
CA SER A 80 19.37 10.52 14.18
C SER A 80 18.20 11.39 14.60
N GLU A 81 17.47 11.95 13.63
CA GLU A 81 16.35 12.87 13.86
C GLU A 81 15.08 12.15 14.31
N ARG A 82 14.97 10.86 13.98
CA ARG A 82 13.78 10.05 14.25
C ARG A 82 12.48 10.64 13.67
N SER A 83 12.59 11.34 12.55
CA SER A 83 11.46 11.88 11.81
C SER A 83 10.56 10.79 11.23
N ILE A 84 11.13 9.61 10.99
CA ILE A 84 10.45 8.39 10.59
C ILE A 84 10.99 7.27 11.48
N LYS A 85 10.10 6.41 11.98
CA LYS A 85 10.43 5.29 12.86
C LYS A 85 9.84 3.99 12.33
N PRO A 86 10.41 2.81 12.66
CA PRO A 86 9.72 1.55 12.47
C PRO A 86 8.33 1.58 13.12
N GLN A 87 7.34 1.00 12.48
CA GLN A 87 5.92 1.00 12.84
C GLN A 87 5.19 2.33 12.57
N ASP A 88 5.84 3.36 12.02
CA ASP A 88 5.13 4.55 11.55
C ASP A 88 4.34 4.22 10.28
N VAL A 89 3.15 4.81 10.17
CA VAL A 89 2.36 4.79 8.95
C VAL A 89 2.71 6.02 8.14
N ILE A 90 3.28 5.82 6.96
CA ILE A 90 3.71 6.93 6.11
C ILE A 90 3.16 6.80 4.69
N GLU A 91 3.08 7.94 4.05
CA GLU A 91 2.72 8.07 2.64
C GLU A 91 3.81 8.84 1.91
N VAL A 92 4.35 8.24 0.85
CA VAL A 92 5.41 8.81 0.02
C VAL A 92 5.02 8.67 -1.44
N GLY A 93 4.60 9.79 -2.05
CA GLY A 93 3.99 9.77 -3.38
C GLY A 93 2.72 8.93 -3.37
N GLU A 94 2.66 7.86 -4.15
CA GLU A 94 1.51 6.94 -4.22
C GLU A 94 1.63 5.73 -3.26
N THR A 95 2.72 5.65 -2.50
CA THR A 95 2.97 4.52 -1.60
C THR A 95 2.49 4.85 -0.19
N PHE A 96 1.44 4.17 0.26
CA PHE A 96 0.94 4.22 1.63
C PHE A 96 1.21 2.89 2.33
N GLY A 97 1.83 2.92 3.51
CA GLY A 97 2.14 1.70 4.25
C GLY A 97 2.83 1.93 5.58
N VAL A 98 3.19 0.84 6.22
CA VAL A 98 3.88 0.79 7.51
C VAL A 98 5.38 0.66 7.27
N VAL A 99 6.17 1.46 7.95
CA VAL A 99 7.63 1.34 7.95
C VAL A 99 8.03 0.07 8.71
N GLU A 100 8.56 -0.91 7.98
CA GLU A 100 9.06 -2.16 8.56
C GLU A 100 10.45 -1.98 9.17
N SER A 101 11.35 -1.39 8.40
CA SER A 101 12.73 -1.16 8.84
C SER A 101 13.36 0.05 8.16
N LEU A 102 14.28 0.71 8.89
CA LEU A 102 15.16 1.75 8.35
C LEU A 102 16.56 1.19 8.21
N GLY A 103 17.01 1.02 6.98
CA GLY A 103 18.38 0.67 6.63
C GLY A 103 19.25 1.91 6.37
N LEU A 104 20.54 1.69 6.17
CA LEU A 104 21.49 2.79 5.86
C LEU A 104 21.29 3.39 4.46
N ARG A 105 20.73 2.64 3.51
CA ARG A 105 20.56 3.06 2.12
C ARG A 105 19.11 3.20 1.70
N TYR A 106 18.24 2.38 2.23
CA TYR A 106 16.82 2.34 1.92
C TYR A 106 16.00 2.06 3.18
N THR A 107 14.77 2.50 3.14
CA THR A 107 13.74 2.20 4.13
C THR A 107 12.73 1.24 3.50
N SER A 108 12.37 0.19 4.23
CA SER A 108 11.35 -0.77 3.80
C SER A 108 9.98 -0.36 4.33
N ILE A 109 8.98 -0.33 3.42
CA ILE A 109 7.60 0.01 3.71
C ILE A 109 6.71 -1.12 3.21
N THR A 110 5.89 -1.69 4.09
CA THR A 110 4.92 -2.73 3.74
C THR A 110 3.53 -2.12 3.58
N THR A 111 2.93 -2.30 2.40
CA THR A 111 1.56 -1.83 2.12
C THR A 111 0.52 -2.84 2.62
N GLN A 112 -0.76 -2.41 2.70
CA GLN A 112 -1.87 -3.29 3.07
C GLN A 112 -2.08 -4.46 2.10
N GLU A 113 -1.60 -4.35 0.85
CA GLU A 113 -1.62 -5.42 -0.14
C GLU A 113 -0.50 -6.45 0.08
N GLY A 114 0.33 -6.28 1.12
CA GLY A 114 1.46 -7.15 1.40
C GLY A 114 2.68 -6.92 0.49
N LYS A 115 2.70 -5.82 -0.27
CA LYS A 115 3.87 -5.44 -1.08
C LYS A 115 4.87 -4.70 -0.22
N GLU A 116 6.15 -5.07 -0.34
CA GLU A 116 7.25 -4.38 0.32
C GLU A 116 7.94 -3.44 -0.67
N PHE A 117 7.95 -2.16 -0.35
CA PHE A 117 8.61 -1.11 -1.12
C PHE A 117 9.92 -0.72 -0.46
N LEU A 118 11.02 -0.84 -1.21
CA LEU A 118 12.33 -0.40 -0.77
C LEU A 118 12.58 1.00 -1.31
N ILE A 119 12.34 2.01 -0.48
CA ILE A 119 12.48 3.42 -0.86
C ILE A 119 13.87 3.92 -0.50
N PRO A 120 14.65 4.45 -1.45
CA PRO A 120 15.95 5.06 -1.17
C PRO A 120 15.81 6.19 -0.14
N ASN A 121 16.70 6.25 0.84
CA ASN A 121 16.62 7.24 1.93
C ASN A 121 16.72 8.68 1.42
N GLU A 122 17.48 8.92 0.35
CA GLU A 122 17.54 10.22 -0.33
C GLU A 122 16.14 10.71 -0.72
N LYS A 123 15.28 9.81 -1.24
CA LYS A 123 13.92 10.17 -1.64
C LYS A 123 13.06 10.57 -0.44
N LEU A 124 13.23 9.93 0.72
CA LEU A 124 12.54 10.30 1.96
C LEU A 124 12.97 11.66 2.52
N MET A 125 14.18 12.12 2.16
CA MET A 125 14.71 13.43 2.57
C MET A 125 14.37 14.56 1.60
N THR A 126 14.21 14.26 0.32
CA THR A 126 13.96 15.26 -0.73
C THR A 126 12.48 15.44 -1.05
N ASP A 127 11.69 14.39 -0.95
CA ASP A 127 10.28 14.40 -1.29
C ASP A 127 9.42 14.73 -0.05
N THR A 128 8.19 15.13 -0.30
CA THR A 128 7.21 15.27 0.79
C THR A 128 6.82 13.91 1.33
N VAL A 129 7.02 13.70 2.61
CA VAL A 129 6.57 12.52 3.34
C VAL A 129 5.45 12.91 4.30
N ILE A 130 4.30 12.27 4.18
CA ILE A 130 3.19 12.42 5.10
C ILE A 130 3.28 11.31 6.15
N ASN A 131 3.59 11.68 7.40
CA ASN A 131 3.60 10.72 8.51
C ASN A 131 2.28 10.82 9.29
N TRP A 132 1.48 9.75 9.19
CA TRP A 132 0.14 9.66 9.76
C TRP A 132 0.14 9.31 11.25
N SER A 133 1.28 8.89 11.79
CA SER A 133 1.42 8.43 13.18
C SER A 133 2.47 9.21 13.99
N PHE A 134 3.11 10.24 13.42
CA PHE A 134 4.25 10.95 14.01
C PHE A 134 4.01 11.50 15.42
N SER A 135 2.98 12.33 15.60
CA SER A 135 2.67 12.97 16.90
C SER A 135 1.62 12.20 17.68
N ASN A 136 0.65 11.63 16.99
CA ASN A 136 -0.38 10.76 17.57
C ASN A 136 -0.95 9.87 16.47
N LYS A 137 -1.54 8.76 16.87
CA LYS A 137 -2.13 7.80 15.93
C LYS A 137 -3.56 8.16 15.48
N ARG A 138 -4.11 9.30 15.92
CA ARG A 138 -5.48 9.69 15.55
C ARG A 138 -5.49 10.27 14.16
N VAL A 139 -6.21 9.62 13.29
CA VAL A 139 -6.38 10.05 11.90
C VAL A 139 -7.83 10.36 11.65
N ARG A 140 -8.10 11.55 11.07
CA ARG A 140 -9.43 11.93 10.64
C ARG A 140 -9.69 11.46 9.22
N ILE A 141 -10.74 10.69 9.06
CA ILE A 141 -11.22 10.22 7.77
C ILE A 141 -12.50 10.93 7.44
N HIS A 142 -12.69 11.20 6.16
CA HIS A 142 -13.94 11.73 5.63
C HIS A 142 -14.50 10.81 4.56
N LYS A 143 -15.83 10.73 4.51
CA LYS A 143 -16.59 10.01 3.47
C LYS A 143 -17.79 10.82 3.07
N GLU A 144 -18.02 10.90 1.78
CA GLU A 144 -19.20 11.55 1.22
C GLU A 144 -20.32 10.53 1.06
N LEU A 145 -21.51 10.98 1.29
CA LEU A 145 -22.74 10.26 1.02
C LEU A 145 -23.76 11.23 0.44
N ARG A 146 -24.74 10.70 -0.28
CA ARG A 146 -25.76 11.50 -0.97
C ARG A 146 -27.14 11.10 -0.50
N ILE A 147 -28.00 12.08 -0.27
CA ILE A 147 -29.39 11.88 0.10
C ILE A 147 -30.31 12.59 -0.90
N ASP A 148 -31.52 12.08 -1.04
CA ASP A 148 -32.55 12.68 -1.89
C ASP A 148 -33.10 13.96 -1.22
N TYR A 149 -33.51 14.94 -2.00
CA TYR A 149 -34.16 16.18 -1.51
C TYR A 149 -35.48 15.95 -0.77
N THR A 150 -36.10 14.80 -0.95
CA THR A 150 -37.32 14.40 -0.25
C THR A 150 -37.06 13.85 1.16
N SER A 151 -35.81 13.58 1.51
CA SER A 151 -35.43 13.07 2.82
C SER A 151 -35.33 14.20 3.85
N ASP A 152 -35.65 13.91 5.10
CA ASP A 152 -35.41 14.86 6.21
C ASP A 152 -33.89 14.96 6.45
N LEU A 153 -33.36 16.16 6.27
CA LEU A 153 -31.93 16.44 6.38
C LEU A 153 -31.37 16.18 7.78
N GLU A 154 -32.10 16.65 8.80
CA GLU A 154 -31.65 16.55 10.19
C GLU A 154 -31.70 15.10 10.69
N GLU A 155 -32.74 14.37 10.28
CA GLU A 155 -32.84 12.94 10.56
C GLU A 155 -31.74 12.15 9.88
N ALA A 156 -31.42 12.46 8.60
CA ALA A 156 -30.33 11.84 7.88
C ALA A 156 -28.97 12.07 8.57
N ILE A 157 -28.70 13.31 8.98
CA ILE A 157 -27.47 13.66 9.73
C ILE A 157 -27.39 12.88 11.05
N ALA A 158 -28.49 12.80 11.79
CA ALA A 158 -28.55 12.07 13.05
C ALA A 158 -28.26 10.56 12.86
N ILE A 159 -28.85 9.96 11.82
CA ILE A 159 -28.61 8.54 11.46
C ILE A 159 -27.14 8.30 11.11
N VAL A 160 -26.54 9.18 10.28
CA VAL A 160 -25.12 9.06 9.88
C VAL A 160 -24.19 9.11 11.09
N ILE A 161 -24.42 10.08 12.00
CA ILE A 161 -23.65 10.21 13.23
C ILE A 161 -23.82 8.98 14.13
N ALA A 162 -25.04 8.49 14.28
CA ALA A 162 -25.33 7.32 15.08
C ALA A 162 -24.70 6.04 14.50
N ALA A 163 -24.70 5.87 13.17
CA ALA A 163 -24.04 4.78 12.48
C ALA A 163 -22.50 4.82 12.67
N ALA A 164 -21.92 6.03 12.55
CA ALA A 164 -20.48 6.19 12.79
C ALA A 164 -20.11 5.87 14.25
N LYS A 165 -20.90 6.30 15.23
CA LYS A 165 -20.67 5.98 16.65
C LYS A 165 -20.83 4.51 16.98
N ALA A 166 -21.67 3.79 16.25
CA ALA A 166 -21.90 2.35 16.45
C ALA A 166 -20.83 1.48 15.77
N THR A 167 -20.01 2.06 14.90
CA THR A 167 -19.00 1.32 14.14
C THR A 167 -17.74 1.13 14.98
N GLU A 168 -17.29 -0.12 15.07
CA GLU A 168 -16.03 -0.50 15.68
C GLU A 168 -14.85 0.28 15.07
N ARG A 169 -13.82 0.57 15.86
CA ARG A 169 -12.64 1.37 15.49
C ARG A 169 -12.87 2.88 15.33
N VAL A 170 -14.11 3.36 15.33
CA VAL A 170 -14.39 4.81 15.42
C VAL A 170 -14.27 5.24 16.87
N ILE A 171 -13.41 6.23 17.14
CA ILE A 171 -13.19 6.71 18.51
C ILE A 171 -14.31 7.67 18.95
N SER A 172 -14.58 7.64 20.27
CA SER A 172 -15.64 8.48 20.88
C SER A 172 -15.27 9.95 20.97
N TRP A 173 -13.97 10.28 20.99
CA TRP A 173 -13.46 11.64 21.11
C TRP A 173 -12.21 11.85 20.27
N PRO A 174 -12.22 12.79 19.30
CA PRO A 174 -13.34 13.70 18.93
C PRO A 174 -14.54 12.94 18.35
N GLN A 175 -15.74 13.47 18.60
CA GLN A 175 -16.97 12.83 18.12
C GLN A 175 -17.06 12.86 16.59
N PRO A 176 -17.67 11.84 15.96
CA PRO A 176 -18.05 11.89 14.55
C PRO A 176 -19.00 13.06 14.30
N VAL A 177 -18.81 13.73 13.17
CA VAL A 177 -19.67 14.84 12.71
C VAL A 177 -20.11 14.58 11.29
N CYS A 178 -21.30 15.06 10.93
CA CYS A 178 -21.81 15.04 9.58
C CYS A 178 -22.16 16.47 9.19
N LEU A 179 -21.62 16.91 8.05
CA LEU A 179 -21.80 18.27 7.54
C LEU A 179 -22.51 18.21 6.19
N VAL A 180 -23.32 19.19 5.90
CA VAL A 180 -23.79 19.43 4.54
C VAL A 180 -22.62 20.00 3.76
N LYS A 181 -22.20 19.31 2.70
CA LYS A 181 -21.10 19.73 1.85
C LYS A 181 -21.58 20.60 0.70
N ASP A 182 -22.65 20.16 0.05
CA ASP A 182 -23.15 20.83 -1.15
C ASP A 182 -24.60 20.42 -1.45
N PHE A 183 -25.30 21.29 -2.22
CA PHE A 183 -26.59 21.03 -2.82
C PHE A 183 -26.39 20.99 -4.34
N THR A 184 -26.48 19.80 -4.90
CA THR A 184 -26.32 19.58 -6.35
C THR A 184 -27.69 19.49 -7.03
N ASP A 185 -27.74 19.55 -8.35
CA ASP A 185 -29.00 19.43 -9.10
C ASP A 185 -29.76 18.10 -8.85
N GLU A 186 -29.05 17.08 -8.36
CA GLU A 186 -29.62 15.73 -8.20
C GLU A 186 -29.82 15.33 -6.73
N CYS A 187 -29.03 15.88 -5.80
CA CYS A 187 -28.99 15.40 -4.42
C CYS A 187 -28.34 16.40 -3.45
N ILE A 188 -28.54 16.17 -2.17
CA ILE A 188 -27.79 16.80 -1.10
C ILE A 188 -26.56 15.94 -0.80
N VAL A 189 -25.38 16.55 -0.81
CA VAL A 189 -24.12 15.88 -0.49
C VAL A 189 -23.77 16.13 0.97
N LEU A 190 -23.67 15.06 1.73
CA LEU A 190 -23.23 15.08 3.12
C LEU A 190 -21.78 14.59 3.21
N GLU A 191 -21.00 15.23 4.06
CA GLU A 191 -19.63 14.82 4.39
C GLU A 191 -19.57 14.35 5.85
N MET A 192 -19.40 13.06 6.03
CA MET A 192 -19.18 12.44 7.34
C MET A 192 -17.69 12.48 7.67
N ARG A 193 -17.33 12.95 8.86
CA ARG A 193 -15.97 12.98 9.39
C ARG A 193 -15.89 12.19 10.69
N PHE A 194 -14.95 11.29 10.77
CA PHE A 194 -14.72 10.46 11.95
C PHE A 194 -13.24 10.20 12.18
N TRP A 195 -12.88 9.75 13.36
CA TRP A 195 -11.50 9.52 13.76
C TRP A 195 -11.26 8.05 14.09
N ILE A 196 -10.07 7.55 13.71
CA ILE A 196 -9.56 6.23 14.07
C ILE A 196 -8.15 6.37 14.64
N ILE A 197 -7.64 5.32 15.31
CA ILE A 197 -6.30 5.31 15.92
C ILE A 197 -5.36 4.27 15.31
N ASP A 198 -5.82 3.52 14.34
CA ASP A 198 -5.14 2.37 13.76
C ASP A 198 -5.20 2.38 12.21
N PRO A 199 -4.69 3.45 11.56
CA PRO A 199 -4.75 3.56 10.10
C PRO A 199 -4.03 2.42 9.37
N GLU A 200 -3.05 1.77 10.04
CA GLU A 200 -2.34 0.58 9.57
C GLU A 200 -3.26 -0.59 9.22
N ASN A 201 -4.39 -0.72 9.94
CA ASN A 201 -5.39 -1.79 9.73
C ASN A 201 -6.41 -1.45 8.62
N GLY A 202 -6.15 -0.42 7.82
CA GLY A 202 -6.99 0.03 6.72
C GLY A 202 -8.05 1.05 7.13
N THR A 203 -8.18 2.06 6.29
CA THR A 203 -9.16 3.14 6.46
C THR A 203 -10.43 2.89 5.65
N ALA A 204 -10.31 2.17 4.53
CA ALA A 204 -11.42 1.92 3.62
C ALA A 204 -12.50 1.01 4.22
N ASN A 205 -12.09 -0.02 4.95
CA ASN A 205 -12.96 -0.98 5.61
C ASN A 205 -13.83 -0.32 6.70
N VAL A 206 -13.27 0.61 7.50
CA VAL A 206 -14.06 1.36 8.48
C VAL A 206 -15.12 2.21 7.79
N GLY A 207 -14.72 2.96 6.76
CA GLY A 207 -15.66 3.74 5.95
C GLY A 207 -16.77 2.89 5.33
N SER A 208 -16.43 1.72 4.80
CA SER A 208 -17.40 0.77 4.25
C SER A 208 -18.39 0.25 5.30
N ASN A 209 -17.91 -0.09 6.50
CA ASN A 209 -18.76 -0.57 7.59
C ASN A 209 -19.75 0.52 8.04
N ILE A 210 -19.31 1.77 8.15
CA ILE A 210 -20.21 2.88 8.46
C ILE A 210 -21.27 3.04 7.37
N LEU A 211 -20.86 3.04 6.08
CA LEU A 211 -21.82 3.18 4.98
C LEU A 211 -22.85 2.05 4.92
N ARG A 212 -22.45 0.82 5.26
CA ARG A 212 -23.38 -0.31 5.37
C ARG A 212 -24.38 -0.12 6.51
N GLU A 213 -23.93 0.37 7.66
CA GLU A 213 -24.79 0.66 8.80
C GLU A 213 -25.73 1.84 8.50
N VAL A 214 -25.23 2.89 7.80
CA VAL A 214 -26.06 3.99 7.30
C VAL A 214 -27.14 3.48 6.36
N TRP A 215 -26.76 2.63 5.38
CA TRP A 215 -27.72 2.06 4.43
C TRP A 215 -28.82 1.29 5.15
N LYS A 216 -28.48 0.45 6.11
CA LYS A 216 -29.43 -0.31 6.90
C LYS A 216 -30.44 0.62 7.60
N ARG A 217 -29.94 1.63 8.33
CA ARG A 217 -30.78 2.58 9.04
C ARG A 217 -31.62 3.45 8.12
N PHE A 218 -31.09 3.86 6.97
CA PHE A 218 -31.86 4.60 5.97
C PHE A 218 -33.04 3.76 5.47
N THR A 219 -32.80 2.49 5.17
CA THR A 219 -33.86 1.57 4.73
C THR A 219 -34.93 1.38 5.83
N GLU A 220 -34.51 1.23 7.09
CA GLU A 220 -35.42 1.08 8.24
C GLU A 220 -36.30 2.32 8.45
N ASN A 221 -35.79 3.53 8.16
CA ASN A 221 -36.51 4.81 8.31
C ASN A 221 -37.15 5.28 6.99
N GLY A 222 -37.17 4.45 5.95
CA GLY A 222 -37.82 4.80 4.68
C GLY A 222 -37.12 5.88 3.86
N MET A 223 -35.86 6.19 4.18
CA MET A 223 -35.06 7.16 3.42
C MET A 223 -34.56 6.55 2.12
N SER A 224 -34.64 7.32 1.05
CA SER A 224 -34.23 6.92 -0.30
C SER A 224 -32.85 7.45 -0.65
N VAL A 225 -32.07 6.62 -1.36
CA VAL A 225 -30.85 7.08 -2.05
C VAL A 225 -31.29 7.85 -3.29
N PRO A 226 -30.62 8.96 -3.64
CA PRO A 226 -31.04 9.79 -4.77
C PRO A 226 -31.00 8.99 -6.08
N LEU A 227 -32.11 9.04 -6.78
CA LEU A 227 -32.23 8.53 -8.15
C LEU A 227 -32.06 9.71 -9.11
N ARG A 228 -31.40 9.51 -10.22
CA ARG A 228 -31.35 10.52 -11.29
C ARG A 228 -32.75 10.77 -11.81
N ARG A 229 -33.29 11.94 -11.51
CA ARG A 229 -34.56 12.40 -12.06
C ARG A 229 -34.27 13.26 -13.27
N LYS A 230 -35.03 13.05 -14.35
CA LYS A 230 -35.08 13.94 -15.51
C LYS A 230 -36.48 14.45 -15.63
N GLU A 231 -36.65 15.77 -15.49
CA GLU A 231 -37.90 16.43 -15.83
C GLU A 231 -37.88 16.71 -17.34
N LEU A 232 -38.87 16.16 -18.05
CA LEU A 232 -39.05 16.42 -19.46
C LEU A 232 -40.22 17.38 -19.64
N PHE A 233 -39.91 18.62 -20.01
CA PHE A 233 -40.92 19.56 -20.45
C PHE A 233 -41.29 19.25 -21.90
N ILE A 234 -42.54 18.82 -22.09
CA ILE A 234 -43.09 18.55 -23.42
C ILE A 234 -43.95 19.77 -23.79
N GLU A 235 -43.57 20.44 -24.85
CA GLU A 235 -44.39 21.54 -25.39
C GLU A 235 -45.75 20.99 -25.83
N PRO A 236 -46.87 21.72 -25.61
CA PRO A 236 -48.22 21.21 -25.89
C PRO A 236 -48.48 20.70 -27.34
N ASP A 237 -47.66 21.21 -28.29
CA ASP A 237 -47.78 20.88 -29.70
C ASP A 237 -46.78 19.80 -30.17
N SER A 238 -45.95 19.26 -29.29
CA SER A 238 -44.99 18.20 -29.64
C SER A 238 -45.56 16.82 -29.29
N ALA A 239 -45.76 15.98 -30.32
CA ALA A 239 -46.13 14.58 -30.11
C ALA A 239 -44.89 13.72 -29.82
N LEU A 240 -44.67 13.35 -28.57
CA LEU A 240 -43.70 12.33 -28.20
C LEU A 240 -44.23 10.94 -28.56
N LYS A 241 -43.60 10.27 -29.55
CA LYS A 241 -43.85 8.84 -29.77
C LYS A 241 -43.09 8.05 -28.71
N VAL A 242 -43.77 7.64 -27.65
CA VAL A 242 -43.20 6.75 -26.64
C VAL A 242 -43.39 5.31 -27.10
N GLU A 243 -42.37 4.67 -27.58
CA GLU A 243 -42.37 3.25 -27.85
C GLU A 243 -42.08 2.49 -26.55
N ILE A 244 -43.12 1.95 -25.92
CA ILE A 244 -42.94 1.16 -24.70
C ILE A 244 -42.51 -0.25 -25.13
N SER A 245 -41.21 -0.49 -25.19
CA SER A 245 -40.70 -1.84 -25.32
C SER A 245 -40.87 -2.56 -23.99
N ARG A 246 -41.89 -3.44 -23.93
CA ARG A 246 -42.00 -4.37 -22.80
C ARG A 246 -40.75 -5.26 -22.81
N PRO A 247 -40.03 -5.43 -21.69
CA PRO A 247 -38.94 -6.39 -21.64
C PRO A 247 -39.53 -7.76 -22.03
N LYS A 248 -38.90 -8.42 -23.00
CA LYS A 248 -39.24 -9.81 -23.33
C LYS A 248 -39.17 -10.60 -22.03
N ARG A 249 -40.35 -11.12 -21.59
CA ARG A 249 -40.34 -12.12 -20.52
C ARG A 249 -39.41 -13.24 -20.98
N THR A 250 -38.35 -13.46 -20.24
CA THR A 250 -37.59 -14.70 -20.33
C THR A 250 -38.62 -15.83 -20.15
N PRO A 251 -38.71 -16.81 -21.08
CA PRO A 251 -39.57 -17.94 -20.85
C PRO A 251 -39.26 -18.56 -19.49
N ASP A 252 -40.30 -18.87 -18.73
CA ASP A 252 -40.13 -19.61 -17.49
C ASP A 252 -39.22 -20.83 -17.74
N PRO A 253 -38.27 -21.12 -16.87
CA PRO A 253 -37.47 -22.33 -17.02
C PRO A 253 -38.41 -23.54 -17.14
N ALA A 254 -38.16 -24.35 -18.14
CA ALA A 254 -38.92 -25.58 -18.36
C ALA A 254 -38.99 -26.35 -17.02
N PRO A 255 -40.17 -26.95 -16.71
CA PRO A 255 -40.32 -27.76 -15.50
C PRO A 255 -39.21 -28.81 -15.47
N ALA A 256 -38.58 -28.97 -14.32
CA ALA A 256 -37.56 -29.99 -14.12
C ALA A 256 -38.14 -31.37 -14.51
N PRO A 257 -37.38 -32.24 -15.21
CA PRO A 257 -37.83 -33.58 -15.52
C PRO A 257 -38.17 -34.31 -14.22
N GLU A 258 -39.35 -34.96 -14.21
CA GLU A 258 -39.76 -35.80 -13.10
C GLU A 258 -38.69 -36.85 -12.83
N PRO A 259 -38.42 -37.20 -11.58
CA PRO A 259 -37.45 -38.25 -11.26
C PRO A 259 -37.95 -39.57 -11.83
N GLU A 260 -37.16 -40.23 -12.68
CA GLU A 260 -37.42 -41.60 -13.17
C GLU A 260 -37.55 -42.52 -11.95
N GLU A 261 -38.68 -43.16 -11.81
CA GLU A 261 -38.91 -44.27 -10.87
C GLU A 261 -37.90 -45.37 -11.18
N ASN A 262 -36.92 -45.56 -10.35
CA ASN A 262 -36.02 -46.70 -10.38
C ASN A 262 -36.81 -47.97 -10.02
N GLU A 263 -37.08 -48.81 -11.01
CA GLU A 263 -37.42 -50.21 -10.77
C GLU A 263 -36.28 -50.91 -10.04
N PRO A 264 -36.56 -51.82 -9.10
CA PRO A 264 -35.52 -52.51 -8.32
C PRO A 264 -34.89 -53.62 -9.15
N GLU A 265 -33.65 -53.44 -9.60
CA GLU A 265 -32.84 -54.54 -10.13
C GLU A 265 -32.49 -55.53 -9.05
N SER A 266 -32.89 -56.76 -9.34
CA SER A 266 -32.65 -57.97 -8.58
C SER A 266 -31.17 -58.35 -8.48
N ASN A 267 -30.76 -58.53 -7.27
CA ASN A 267 -29.68 -59.31 -6.70
C ASN A 267 -29.10 -60.38 -7.61
N THR A 268 -27.79 -60.30 -7.91
CA THR A 268 -26.97 -61.50 -8.15
C THR A 268 -25.59 -61.29 -7.53
N MET A 269 -25.38 -62.04 -6.47
CA MET A 269 -24.12 -62.30 -5.77
C MET A 269 -23.04 -62.78 -6.76
N LYS A 270 -21.86 -62.17 -6.75
CA LYS A 270 -20.61 -62.91 -6.91
C LYS A 270 -19.54 -62.30 -6.01
N GLN A 271 -19.11 -63.12 -5.12
CA GLN A 271 -17.89 -63.02 -4.31
C GLN A 271 -16.66 -62.97 -5.26
N ASP A 272 -15.74 -62.08 -4.97
CA ASP A 272 -14.33 -62.43 -5.12
C ASP A 272 -13.46 -61.68 -4.16
N GLU A 273 -12.79 -62.45 -3.35
CA GLU A 273 -11.71 -62.06 -2.42
C GLU A 273 -10.49 -61.63 -3.21
N THR A 274 -9.80 -60.60 -2.78
CA THR A 274 -8.32 -60.63 -2.69
C THR A 274 -7.75 -59.35 -2.05
N LYS A 275 -7.19 -59.53 -0.87
CA LYS A 275 -5.96 -58.95 -0.29
C LYS A 275 -5.39 -57.66 -0.91
N ALA A 276 -5.14 -56.67 -0.08
CA ALA A 276 -3.79 -56.12 0.10
C ALA A 276 -3.70 -55.08 1.22
N ARG A 277 -2.57 -55.15 1.88
CA ARG A 277 -2.02 -54.46 3.05
C ARG A 277 -1.92 -52.93 2.97
N PRO A 278 -1.79 -52.23 4.11
CA PRO A 278 -1.44 -50.84 4.19
C PRO A 278 0.07 -50.60 4.13
N PRO A 279 0.58 -49.42 3.74
CA PRO A 279 1.94 -49.03 4.04
C PRO A 279 2.00 -48.09 5.25
N GLU A 280 3.06 -48.34 6.00
CA GLU A 280 3.56 -47.58 7.16
C GLU A 280 4.06 -46.18 6.81
N ALA A 281 4.11 -45.40 7.86
CA ALA A 281 4.77 -44.12 8.00
C ALA A 281 6.29 -44.18 7.71
N ASP A 282 6.80 -43.05 7.14
CA ASP A 282 8.02 -42.39 7.58
C ASP A 282 7.92 -40.89 7.29
#